data_ab25137deb6ea26a76244e6ea3dcdd37
#
_entry.id   ab25137deb6ea26a76244e6ea3dcdd37
#
_cell.length_a   1.000
_cell.length_b   1.000
_cell.length_c   1.000
_cell.angle_alpha   90.00
_cell.angle_beta   90.00
_cell.angle_gamma   90.00
#
_symmetry.space_group_name_H-M   'P 1'
#
loop_
_entity.id
_entity.type
_entity.pdbx_description
1 polymer ?
#
loop_
_entity_poly.entity_id
_entity_poly.type
_entity_poly.pdbx_seq_one_letter_code
_entity_poly.pdbx_strand_id
1 'polypeptide(L)'
;MPVYRVFPHGGRLNGTALGRCNKKGATVILPKDRDPRFITIRRGGTLADSDHRLLALWAAACAEHVLHLFESVQPSDPRPRQACEQTRAWARGEITMSQARAAAGAANAAARELSGAARHAAYAAGQAAVVAHVAAHELGAAAYAIKAARAAAPGCEGESAGRLECRWQREQLPDAIRELVLEDQRLRNEICWSVFDC
;
A
#
# COMPACT_ATOMS: atom_id res chain seq x y z
N MET A 1 0.96 31.56 67.47
CA MET A 1 0.26 31.77 66.17
C MET A 1 1.16 32.53 65.26
N PRO A 2 1.71 31.94 64.21
CA PRO A 2 2.42 32.66 63.17
C PRO A 2 1.52 32.89 61.92
N VAL A 3 1.55 34.11 61.48
CA VAL A 3 0.84 34.69 60.36
C VAL A 3 1.55 34.29 59.09
N TYR A 4 0.85 33.65 58.13
CA TYR A 4 1.42 33.38 56.79
C TYR A 4 1.11 34.57 55.87
N ARG A 5 2.19 35.12 55.29
CA ARG A 5 2.18 36.15 54.23
C ARG A 5 1.82 35.52 52.91
N VAL A 6 0.88 36.11 52.23
CA VAL A 6 0.52 35.87 50.84
C VAL A 6 1.44 36.68 49.93
N PHE A 7 2.10 36.06 48.93
CA PHE A 7 2.75 36.73 47.81
C PHE A 7 2.02 36.40 46.51
N PRO A 8 1.69 37.41 45.72
CA PRO A 8 1.20 37.19 44.37
C PRO A 8 2.35 37.29 43.36
N HIS A 9 2.62 36.27 42.60
CA HIS A 9 3.35 36.42 41.34
C HIS A 9 2.67 35.62 40.23
N GLY A 10 1.98 36.39 39.37
CA GLY A 10 1.56 35.94 38.08
C GLY A 10 2.76 35.71 37.17
N GLY A 11 2.97 34.47 36.73
CA GLY A 11 3.83 34.10 35.63
C GLY A 11 2.96 33.53 34.53
N ARG A 12 2.79 34.28 33.44
CA ARG A 12 2.21 33.77 32.20
C ARG A 12 3.19 32.76 31.62
N LEU A 13 2.84 31.50 31.65
CA LEU A 13 3.52 30.49 30.84
C LEU A 13 2.95 30.58 29.42
N ASN A 14 3.80 31.01 28.51
CA ASN A 14 3.57 30.97 27.07
C ASN A 14 3.18 29.56 26.65
N GLY A 15 1.96 29.42 26.13
CA GLY A 15 1.48 28.19 25.52
C GLY A 15 2.33 27.88 24.30
N THR A 16 3.14 26.85 24.41
CA THR A 16 3.74 26.17 23.26
C THR A 16 2.61 25.67 22.36
N ALA A 17 2.62 26.15 21.15
CA ALA A 17 1.68 25.79 20.09
C ALA A 17 1.65 24.26 19.94
N LEU A 18 0.52 23.67 20.34
CA LEU A 18 0.15 22.33 19.93
C LEU A 18 0.05 22.35 18.41
N GLY A 19 1.04 21.73 17.77
CA GLY A 19 1.08 21.56 16.32
C GLY A 19 -0.26 20.99 15.84
N ARG A 20 -0.97 21.76 15.03
CA ARG A 20 -2.16 21.29 14.32
C ARG A 20 -1.77 20.05 13.54
N CYS A 21 -2.28 18.89 13.94
CA CYS A 21 -2.25 17.68 13.14
C CYS A 21 -2.99 18.00 11.83
N ASN A 22 -2.22 18.34 10.81
CA ASN A 22 -2.74 18.57 9.48
C ASN A 22 -3.32 17.24 9.00
N LYS A 23 -4.63 17.13 8.85
CA LYS A 23 -5.31 16.03 8.15
C LYS A 23 -4.87 16.11 6.69
N LYS A 24 -3.66 15.65 6.39
CA LYS A 24 -3.23 15.44 5.01
C LYS A 24 -4.17 14.38 4.44
N GLY A 25 -4.89 14.77 3.41
CA GLY A 25 -5.80 13.94 2.65
C GLY A 25 -5.14 12.61 2.24
N ALA A 26 -5.95 11.65 1.85
CA ALA A 26 -5.49 10.33 1.42
C ALA A 26 -4.27 10.47 0.54
N THR A 27 -3.14 9.91 0.97
CA THR A 27 -1.87 9.99 0.24
C THR A 27 -2.08 9.27 -1.09
N VAL A 28 -2.07 10.03 -2.18
CA VAL A 28 -2.17 9.48 -3.53
C VAL A 28 -0.79 8.93 -3.88
N ILE A 29 -0.69 7.61 -3.99
CA ILE A 29 0.55 6.91 -4.37
C ILE A 29 0.81 6.89 -5.88
N LEU A 30 -0.04 7.56 -6.66
CA LEU A 30 0.14 7.76 -8.08
C LEU A 30 0.67 9.17 -8.34
N PRO A 31 1.66 9.34 -9.23
CA PRO A 31 2.13 10.64 -9.65
C PRO A 31 1.03 11.40 -10.41
N LYS A 32 1.09 12.74 -10.39
CA LYS A 32 0.17 13.58 -11.14
C LYS A 32 0.28 13.34 -12.64
N ASP A 33 1.50 13.23 -13.13
CA ASP A 33 1.79 12.90 -14.52
C ASP A 33 2.01 11.40 -14.65
N ARG A 34 1.29 10.77 -15.57
CA ARG A 34 1.37 9.31 -15.77
C ARG A 34 2.56 8.97 -16.65
N ASP A 35 3.40 8.06 -16.19
CA ASP A 35 4.46 7.47 -17.00
C ASP A 35 3.85 6.65 -18.15
N PRO A 36 4.19 6.94 -19.43
CA PRO A 36 3.69 6.19 -20.59
C PRO A 36 3.98 4.69 -20.52
N ARG A 37 5.00 4.27 -19.81
CA ARG A 37 5.37 2.85 -19.61
C ARG A 37 4.36 2.07 -18.79
N PHE A 38 3.48 2.76 -18.04
CA PHE A 38 2.35 2.17 -17.29
C PHE A 38 0.99 2.47 -17.95
N ILE A 39 1.01 2.95 -19.19
CA ILE A 39 -0.19 3.13 -20.02
C ILE A 39 -0.12 2.12 -21.15
N THR A 40 -1.19 1.33 -21.34
CA THR A 40 -1.21 0.33 -22.41
C THR A 40 -1.12 0.97 -23.80
N ILE A 41 -0.54 0.24 -24.76
CA ILE A 41 -0.43 0.66 -26.18
C ILE A 41 -1.80 1.09 -26.71
N ARG A 42 -2.87 0.38 -26.38
CA ARG A 42 -4.23 0.71 -26.79
C ARG A 42 -4.74 2.08 -26.27
N ARG A 43 -4.09 2.63 -25.24
CA ARG A 43 -4.41 3.93 -24.64
C ARG A 43 -3.34 4.99 -24.91
N GLY A 44 -2.46 4.74 -25.87
CA GLY A 44 -1.43 5.69 -26.31
C GLY A 44 -0.14 5.65 -25.50
N GLY A 45 0.08 4.66 -24.65
CA GLY A 45 1.35 4.41 -23.95
C GLY A 45 2.20 3.35 -24.63
N THR A 46 3.14 2.76 -23.88
CA THR A 46 4.08 1.77 -24.40
C THR A 46 3.97 0.39 -23.72
N LEU A 47 3.08 0.23 -22.73
CA LEU A 47 2.91 -1.02 -21.99
C LEU A 47 2.20 -2.07 -22.86
N ALA A 48 2.86 -3.21 -23.08
CA ALA A 48 2.23 -4.36 -23.70
C ALA A 48 1.17 -4.99 -22.77
N ASP A 49 0.11 -5.57 -23.35
CA ASP A 49 -0.93 -6.24 -22.57
C ASP A 49 -0.39 -7.44 -21.77
N SER A 50 0.65 -8.14 -22.29
CA SER A 50 1.37 -9.19 -21.56
C SER A 50 2.00 -8.68 -20.29
N ASP A 51 2.70 -7.56 -20.36
CA ASP A 51 3.43 -6.98 -19.24
C ASP A 51 2.46 -6.38 -18.21
N HIS A 52 1.36 -5.80 -18.68
CA HIS A 52 0.28 -5.37 -17.78
C HIS A 52 -0.29 -6.53 -16.94
N ARG A 53 -0.45 -7.71 -17.55
CA ARG A 53 -0.87 -8.92 -16.83
C ARG A 53 0.18 -9.39 -15.84
N LEU A 54 1.48 -9.34 -16.20
CA LEU A 54 2.57 -9.69 -15.30
C LEU A 54 2.66 -8.75 -14.11
N LEU A 55 2.48 -7.43 -14.30
CA LEU A 55 2.38 -6.45 -13.21
C LEU A 55 1.25 -6.79 -12.25
N ALA A 56 0.07 -7.19 -12.76
CA ALA A 56 -1.05 -7.58 -11.93
C ALA A 56 -0.77 -8.88 -11.14
N LEU A 57 -0.15 -9.87 -11.77
CA LEU A 57 0.20 -11.13 -11.11
C LEU A 57 1.24 -10.92 -10.00
N TRP A 58 2.25 -10.09 -10.25
CA TRP A 58 3.23 -9.72 -9.24
C TRP A 58 2.59 -8.95 -8.07
N ALA A 59 1.73 -7.96 -8.36
CA ALA A 59 0.99 -7.22 -7.34
C ALA A 59 0.10 -8.14 -6.49
N ALA A 60 -0.55 -9.14 -7.12
CA ALA A 60 -1.33 -10.14 -6.39
C ALA A 60 -0.44 -10.99 -5.49
N ALA A 61 0.74 -11.43 -5.96
CA ALA A 61 1.69 -12.19 -5.16
C ALA A 61 2.17 -11.39 -3.93
N CYS A 62 2.50 -10.10 -4.08
CA CYS A 62 2.86 -9.23 -2.96
C CYS A 62 1.72 -9.12 -1.92
N ALA A 63 0.47 -8.96 -2.37
CA ALA A 63 -0.67 -8.86 -1.48
C ALA A 63 -0.96 -10.19 -0.76
N GLU A 64 -0.90 -11.31 -1.48
CA GLU A 64 -1.14 -12.65 -0.94
C GLU A 64 -0.12 -13.04 0.12
N HIS A 65 1.15 -12.63 -0.03
CA HIS A 65 2.22 -12.93 0.92
C HIS A 65 1.91 -12.43 2.34
N VAL A 66 1.24 -11.29 2.45
CA VAL A 66 0.88 -10.67 3.74
C VAL A 66 -0.61 -10.84 4.11
N LEU A 67 -1.41 -11.53 3.27
CA LEU A 67 -2.86 -11.62 3.44
C LEU A 67 -3.26 -12.30 4.75
N HIS A 68 -2.47 -13.25 5.24
CA HIS A 68 -2.66 -13.93 6.52
C HIS A 68 -2.75 -12.92 7.70
N LEU A 69 -2.12 -11.74 7.61
CA LEU A 69 -2.19 -10.69 8.63
C LEU A 69 -3.60 -10.06 8.72
N PHE A 70 -4.36 -10.06 7.63
CA PHE A 70 -5.76 -9.68 7.64
C PHE A 70 -6.63 -10.84 8.12
N GLU A 71 -6.43 -12.03 7.59
CA GLU A 71 -7.27 -13.19 7.85
C GLU A 71 -7.21 -13.66 9.31
N SER A 72 -6.08 -13.45 9.99
CA SER A 72 -5.97 -13.73 11.43
C SER A 72 -6.86 -12.83 12.30
N VAL A 73 -7.22 -11.63 11.81
CA VAL A 73 -8.07 -10.66 12.52
C VAL A 73 -9.52 -10.73 12.06
N GLN A 74 -9.74 -11.03 10.78
CA GLN A 74 -11.05 -11.09 10.13
C GLN A 74 -11.21 -12.39 9.33
N PRO A 75 -11.23 -13.55 9.97
CA PRO A 75 -11.23 -14.86 9.28
C PRO A 75 -12.49 -15.13 8.45
N SER A 76 -13.59 -14.43 8.74
CA SER A 76 -14.86 -14.59 8.02
C SER A 76 -15.06 -13.58 6.89
N ASP A 77 -14.14 -12.62 6.70
CA ASP A 77 -14.25 -11.61 5.67
C ASP A 77 -13.44 -12.00 4.44
N PRO A 78 -14.08 -12.45 3.35
CA PRO A 78 -13.36 -12.93 2.16
C PRO A 78 -12.92 -11.81 1.22
N ARG A 79 -13.34 -10.56 1.45
CA ARG A 79 -13.16 -9.45 0.49
C ARG A 79 -11.71 -9.25 0.01
N PRO A 80 -10.68 -9.21 0.87
CA PRO A 80 -9.31 -9.07 0.39
C PRO A 80 -8.79 -10.29 -0.38
N ARG A 81 -9.12 -11.51 0.05
CA ARG A 81 -8.77 -12.72 -0.69
C ARG A 81 -9.42 -12.75 -2.07
N GLN A 82 -10.70 -12.45 -2.15
CA GLN A 82 -11.42 -12.34 -3.41
C GLN A 82 -10.79 -11.29 -4.33
N ALA A 83 -10.28 -10.18 -3.81
CA ALA A 83 -9.59 -9.17 -4.62
C ALA A 83 -8.31 -9.74 -5.27
N CYS A 84 -7.51 -10.52 -4.56
CA CYS A 84 -6.34 -11.20 -5.12
C CYS A 84 -6.75 -12.24 -6.19
N GLU A 85 -7.76 -13.06 -5.91
CA GLU A 85 -8.31 -14.05 -6.84
C GLU A 85 -8.84 -13.39 -8.13
N GLN A 86 -9.60 -12.29 -8.01
CA GLN A 86 -10.11 -11.53 -9.15
C GLN A 86 -8.98 -10.87 -9.96
N THR A 87 -7.89 -10.45 -9.29
CA THR A 87 -6.68 -9.96 -10.00
C THR A 87 -6.09 -11.03 -10.89
N ARG A 88 -5.93 -12.24 -10.38
CA ARG A 88 -5.44 -13.39 -11.13
C ARG A 88 -6.39 -13.82 -12.24
N ALA A 89 -7.70 -13.84 -11.97
CA ALA A 89 -8.73 -14.15 -12.96
C ALA A 89 -8.71 -13.12 -14.13
N TRP A 90 -8.55 -11.83 -13.81
CA TRP A 90 -8.40 -10.82 -14.84
C TRP A 90 -7.11 -11.03 -15.67
N ALA A 91 -5.99 -11.33 -15.04
CA ALA A 91 -4.74 -11.59 -15.75
C ALA A 91 -4.85 -12.79 -16.69
N ARG A 92 -5.68 -13.79 -16.40
CA ARG A 92 -6.00 -14.91 -17.30
C ARG A 92 -7.05 -14.58 -18.35
N GLY A 93 -7.70 -13.40 -18.28
CA GLY A 93 -8.76 -12.99 -19.20
C GLY A 93 -10.13 -13.58 -18.91
N GLU A 94 -10.35 -14.14 -17.72
CA GLU A 94 -11.60 -14.80 -17.29
C GLU A 94 -12.67 -13.79 -16.86
N ILE A 95 -12.25 -12.60 -16.42
CA ILE A 95 -13.15 -11.54 -15.98
C ILE A 95 -12.78 -10.20 -16.61
N THR A 96 -13.71 -9.26 -16.54
CA THR A 96 -13.53 -7.90 -17.02
C THR A 96 -12.74 -7.04 -16.02
N MET A 97 -12.12 -5.95 -16.51
CA MET A 97 -11.49 -4.92 -15.68
C MET A 97 -12.48 -4.33 -14.65
N SER A 98 -13.76 -4.18 -15.01
CA SER A 98 -14.78 -3.63 -14.12
C SER A 98 -15.08 -4.55 -12.94
N GLN A 99 -15.06 -5.87 -13.15
CA GLN A 99 -15.22 -6.85 -12.06
C GLN A 99 -14.02 -6.81 -11.10
N ALA A 100 -12.78 -6.80 -11.61
CA ALA A 100 -11.59 -6.65 -10.78
C ALA A 100 -11.60 -5.34 -9.97
N ARG A 101 -12.01 -4.23 -10.59
CA ARG A 101 -12.14 -2.92 -9.92
C ARG A 101 -13.20 -2.93 -8.81
N ALA A 102 -14.32 -3.65 -8.99
CA ALA A 102 -15.33 -3.80 -7.95
C ALA A 102 -14.78 -4.54 -6.73
N ALA A 103 -14.02 -5.62 -6.94
CA ALA A 103 -13.35 -6.36 -5.88
C ALA A 103 -12.33 -5.49 -5.12
N ALA A 104 -11.60 -4.61 -5.82
CA ALA A 104 -10.72 -3.63 -5.19
C ALA A 104 -11.47 -2.69 -4.23
N GLY A 105 -12.65 -2.20 -4.65
CA GLY A 105 -13.53 -1.37 -3.81
C GLY A 105 -13.95 -2.08 -2.52
N ALA A 106 -14.30 -3.38 -2.62
CA ALA A 106 -14.69 -4.21 -1.48
C ALA A 106 -13.52 -4.43 -0.50
N ALA A 107 -12.31 -4.77 -0.99
CA ALA A 107 -11.13 -4.93 -0.15
C ALA A 107 -10.72 -3.61 0.55
N ASN A 108 -10.79 -2.48 -0.17
CA ASN A 108 -10.53 -1.17 0.43
C ASN A 108 -11.59 -0.79 1.50
N ALA A 109 -12.83 -1.25 1.36
CA ALA A 109 -13.85 -1.08 2.39
C ALA A 109 -13.48 -1.86 3.65
N ALA A 110 -13.09 -3.14 3.54
CA ALA A 110 -12.60 -3.94 4.66
C ALA A 110 -11.43 -3.27 5.38
N ALA A 111 -10.47 -2.71 4.62
CA ALA A 111 -9.31 -2.02 5.18
C ALA A 111 -9.67 -0.79 6.02
N ARG A 112 -10.73 -0.05 5.67
CA ARG A 112 -11.12 1.17 6.39
C ARG A 112 -11.61 0.91 7.82
N GLU A 113 -12.10 -0.28 8.07
CA GLU A 113 -12.64 -0.70 9.36
C GLU A 113 -11.54 -1.09 10.37
N LEU A 114 -10.28 -1.20 9.92
CA LEU A 114 -9.17 -1.75 10.67
C LEU A 114 -8.02 -0.76 10.88
N SER A 115 -6.99 -1.20 11.60
CA SER A 115 -5.73 -0.50 11.82
C SER A 115 -4.54 -1.46 11.69
N GLY A 116 -3.31 -0.93 11.70
CA GLY A 116 -2.08 -1.72 11.73
C GLY A 116 -1.90 -2.65 10.54
N ALA A 117 -1.33 -3.82 10.78
CA ALA A 117 -0.95 -4.80 9.78
C ALA A 117 -2.14 -5.30 8.94
N ALA A 118 -3.24 -5.65 9.59
CA ALA A 118 -4.46 -6.12 8.93
C ALA A 118 -5.03 -5.11 7.94
N ARG A 119 -5.07 -3.82 8.32
CA ARG A 119 -5.47 -2.73 7.43
C ARG A 119 -4.59 -2.64 6.19
N HIS A 120 -3.27 -2.71 6.38
CA HIS A 120 -2.32 -2.60 5.27
C HIS A 120 -2.41 -3.81 4.34
N ALA A 121 -2.58 -5.03 4.86
CA ALA A 121 -2.77 -6.23 4.08
C ALA A 121 -4.04 -6.15 3.19
N ALA A 122 -5.16 -5.67 3.74
CA ALA A 122 -6.38 -5.47 2.96
C ALA A 122 -6.22 -4.39 1.87
N TYR A 123 -5.50 -3.29 2.16
CA TYR A 123 -5.17 -2.29 1.13
C TYR A 123 -4.25 -2.86 0.05
N ALA A 124 -3.26 -3.70 0.39
CA ALA A 124 -2.42 -4.37 -0.61
C ALA A 124 -3.27 -5.16 -1.61
N ALA A 125 -4.22 -5.95 -1.13
CA ALA A 125 -5.16 -6.71 -1.97
C ALA A 125 -6.02 -5.80 -2.86
N GLY A 126 -6.54 -4.70 -2.29
CA GLY A 126 -7.30 -3.70 -3.05
C GLY A 126 -6.46 -3.04 -4.14
N GLN A 127 -5.20 -2.69 -3.86
CA GLN A 127 -4.29 -2.11 -4.85
C GLN A 127 -3.94 -3.11 -5.96
N ALA A 128 -3.73 -4.39 -5.63
CA ALA A 128 -3.50 -5.42 -6.62
C ALA A 128 -4.66 -5.51 -7.63
N ALA A 129 -5.91 -5.50 -7.18
CA ALA A 129 -7.06 -5.59 -8.07
C ALA A 129 -7.29 -4.32 -8.92
N VAL A 130 -6.85 -3.15 -8.48
CA VAL A 130 -6.91 -1.91 -9.30
C VAL A 130 -5.88 -1.90 -10.42
N VAL A 131 -4.82 -2.71 -10.37
CA VAL A 131 -3.84 -2.83 -11.47
C VAL A 131 -4.53 -3.11 -12.80
N ALA A 132 -5.58 -3.92 -12.82
CA ALA A 132 -6.39 -4.17 -14.01
C ALA A 132 -6.90 -2.90 -14.72
N HIS A 133 -7.12 -1.82 -13.96
CA HIS A 133 -7.58 -0.53 -14.46
C HIS A 133 -6.43 0.44 -14.75
N VAL A 134 -5.46 0.51 -13.85
CA VAL A 134 -4.28 1.38 -13.93
C VAL A 134 -3.05 0.59 -13.48
N ALA A 135 -2.19 0.24 -14.43
CA ALA A 135 -1.02 -0.60 -14.18
C ALA A 135 -0.13 -0.09 -13.04
N ALA A 136 0.07 1.22 -12.96
CA ALA A 136 0.89 1.88 -11.93
C ALA A 136 0.40 1.70 -10.46
N HIS A 137 -0.68 0.99 -10.22
CA HIS A 137 -1.09 0.58 -8.87
C HIS A 137 -0.29 -0.62 -8.33
N GLU A 138 0.54 -1.28 -9.16
CA GLU A 138 1.37 -2.40 -8.74
C GLU A 138 2.27 -2.03 -7.56
N LEU A 139 2.92 -0.85 -7.57
CA LEU A 139 3.69 -0.38 -6.42
C LEU A 139 2.83 -0.11 -5.18
N GLY A 140 1.57 0.24 -5.38
CA GLY A 140 0.64 0.40 -4.26
C GLY A 140 0.44 -0.92 -3.50
N ALA A 141 0.26 -2.03 -4.22
CA ALA A 141 0.15 -3.35 -3.62
C ALA A 141 1.43 -3.72 -2.85
N ALA A 142 2.59 -3.57 -3.49
CA ALA A 142 3.89 -3.84 -2.89
C ALA A 142 4.16 -2.96 -1.66
N ALA A 143 3.95 -1.66 -1.75
CA ALA A 143 4.19 -0.72 -0.65
C ALA A 143 3.29 -0.99 0.56
N TYR A 144 2.01 -1.28 0.34
CA TYR A 144 1.12 -1.66 1.44
C TYR A 144 1.48 -3.01 2.05
N ALA A 145 1.96 -3.99 1.26
CA ALA A 145 2.44 -5.26 1.78
C ALA A 145 3.68 -5.07 2.67
N ILE A 146 4.65 -4.24 2.27
CA ILE A 146 5.80 -3.88 3.11
C ILE A 146 5.34 -3.20 4.41
N LYS A 147 4.37 -2.28 4.33
CA LYS A 147 3.80 -1.65 5.54
C LYS A 147 3.07 -2.64 6.45
N ALA A 148 2.43 -3.65 5.88
CA ALA A 148 1.81 -4.72 6.66
C ALA A 148 2.86 -5.53 7.42
N ALA A 149 3.95 -5.95 6.75
CA ALA A 149 5.06 -6.65 7.36
C ALA A 149 5.73 -5.81 8.47
N ARG A 150 6.00 -4.52 8.22
CA ARG A 150 6.54 -3.59 9.23
C ARG A 150 5.63 -3.49 10.46
N ALA A 151 4.33 -3.38 10.25
CA ALA A 151 3.36 -3.20 11.34
C ALA A 151 3.08 -4.51 12.12
N ALA A 152 3.37 -5.67 11.56
CA ALA A 152 3.21 -6.97 12.20
C ALA A 152 4.40 -7.35 13.08
N ALA A 153 5.59 -6.79 12.80
CA ALA A 153 6.80 -7.12 13.53
C ALA A 153 6.79 -6.51 14.95
N PRO A 154 7.32 -7.23 15.95
CA PRO A 154 7.35 -6.77 17.32
C PRO A 154 8.41 -5.65 17.52
N GLY A 155 8.14 -4.74 18.46
CA GLY A 155 9.11 -3.75 18.94
C GLY A 155 9.79 -2.94 17.83
N CYS A 156 11.13 -2.98 17.77
CA CYS A 156 11.95 -2.25 16.81
C CYS A 156 12.25 -3.02 15.51
N GLU A 157 11.70 -4.20 15.32
CA GLU A 157 12.02 -5.08 14.17
C GLU A 157 11.29 -4.68 12.88
N GLY A 158 10.37 -3.71 12.94
CA GLY A 158 9.55 -3.30 11.80
C GLY A 158 10.34 -2.95 10.54
N GLU A 159 11.44 -2.19 10.68
CA GLU A 159 12.30 -1.83 9.53
C GLU A 159 12.98 -3.06 8.91
N SER A 160 13.44 -4.00 9.73
CA SER A 160 14.03 -5.25 9.26
C SER A 160 13.01 -6.12 8.53
N ALA A 161 11.82 -6.28 9.10
CA ALA A 161 10.73 -7.01 8.48
C ALA A 161 10.31 -6.38 7.13
N GLY A 162 10.23 -5.07 7.07
CA GLY A 162 9.94 -4.36 5.82
C GLY A 162 11.00 -4.58 4.74
N ARG A 163 12.29 -4.55 5.11
CA ARG A 163 13.37 -4.84 4.16
C ARG A 163 13.37 -6.31 3.69
N LEU A 164 13.02 -7.25 4.55
CA LEU A 164 12.87 -8.66 4.18
C LEU A 164 11.72 -8.82 3.17
N GLU A 165 10.57 -8.24 3.45
CA GLU A 165 9.42 -8.25 2.56
C GLU A 165 9.76 -7.61 1.18
N CYS A 166 10.43 -6.45 1.19
CA CYS A 166 10.83 -5.76 -0.04
C CYS A 166 11.77 -6.63 -0.89
N ARG A 167 12.77 -7.30 -0.30
CA ARG A 167 13.67 -8.20 -1.02
C ARG A 167 12.92 -9.38 -1.61
N TRP A 168 12.07 -10.03 -0.81
CA TRP A 168 11.23 -11.13 -1.28
C TRP A 168 10.39 -10.71 -2.49
N GLN A 169 9.75 -9.55 -2.45
CA GLN A 169 8.95 -9.02 -3.57
C GLN A 169 9.78 -8.84 -4.86
N ARG A 170 11.02 -8.35 -4.73
CA ARG A 170 11.95 -8.20 -5.87
C ARG A 170 12.37 -9.54 -6.45
N GLU A 171 12.52 -10.57 -5.62
CA GLU A 171 12.82 -11.94 -6.05
C GLU A 171 11.67 -12.55 -6.86
N GLN A 172 10.42 -12.16 -6.58
CA GLN A 172 9.23 -12.60 -7.31
C GLN A 172 9.00 -11.88 -8.64
N LEU A 173 9.80 -10.87 -9.00
CA LEU A 173 9.61 -10.13 -10.25
C LEU A 173 9.96 -11.01 -11.47
N PRO A 174 9.02 -11.20 -12.40
CA PRO A 174 9.34 -11.78 -13.72
C PRO A 174 10.36 -10.92 -14.47
N ASP A 175 11.28 -11.54 -15.20
CA ASP A 175 12.36 -10.82 -15.91
C ASP A 175 11.82 -9.77 -16.89
N ALA A 176 10.71 -10.05 -17.55
CA ALA A 176 10.11 -9.14 -18.54
C ALA A 176 9.69 -7.77 -17.96
N ILE A 177 9.36 -7.69 -16.66
CA ILE A 177 8.93 -6.46 -16.01
C ILE A 177 9.90 -5.99 -14.92
N ARG A 178 10.95 -6.74 -14.64
CA ARG A 178 11.87 -6.50 -13.52
C ARG A 178 12.47 -5.11 -13.55
N GLU A 179 13.08 -4.73 -14.67
CA GLU A 179 13.74 -3.43 -14.82
C GLU A 179 12.73 -2.29 -14.70
N LEU A 180 11.56 -2.41 -15.34
CA LEU A 180 10.48 -1.44 -15.28
C LEU A 180 10.03 -1.17 -13.83
N VAL A 181 9.80 -2.24 -13.06
CA VAL A 181 9.33 -2.11 -11.66
C VAL A 181 10.42 -1.58 -10.74
N LEU A 182 11.68 -2.04 -10.88
CA LEU A 182 12.78 -1.56 -10.05
C LEU A 182 13.08 -0.07 -10.30
N GLU A 183 12.98 0.39 -11.54
CA GLU A 183 13.12 1.81 -11.83
C GLU A 183 11.94 2.61 -11.26
N ASP A 184 10.73 2.11 -11.37
CA ASP A 184 9.55 2.76 -10.81
C ASP A 184 9.59 2.83 -9.27
N GLN A 185 10.07 1.77 -8.60
CA GLN A 185 10.36 1.82 -7.17
C GLN A 185 11.30 2.97 -6.81
N ARG A 186 12.38 3.15 -7.57
CA ARG A 186 13.35 4.24 -7.36
C ARG A 186 12.70 5.61 -7.56
N LEU A 187 11.91 5.79 -8.62
CA LEU A 187 11.30 7.07 -8.98
C LEU A 187 10.16 7.46 -8.04
N ARG A 188 9.39 6.50 -7.56
CA ARG A 188 8.20 6.73 -6.71
C ARG A 188 8.41 6.38 -5.24
N ASN A 189 9.64 6.07 -4.79
CA ASN A 189 9.90 5.65 -3.42
C ASN A 189 9.36 6.64 -2.39
N GLU A 190 9.61 7.93 -2.60
CA GLU A 190 9.17 8.98 -1.67
C GLU A 190 7.64 9.02 -1.50
N ILE A 191 6.88 8.97 -2.60
CA ILE A 191 5.41 8.96 -2.53
C ILE A 191 4.85 7.63 -2.04
N CYS A 192 5.65 6.57 -2.09
CA CYS A 192 5.38 5.25 -1.49
C CYS A 192 5.96 5.12 -0.08
N TRP A 193 6.10 6.22 0.67
CA TRP A 193 6.56 6.27 2.07
C TRP A 193 7.99 5.77 2.28
N SER A 194 8.85 5.82 1.26
CA SER A 194 10.25 5.36 1.30
C SER A 194 10.37 3.91 1.80
N VAL A 195 9.46 3.03 1.35
CA VAL A 195 9.48 1.62 1.80
C VAL A 195 10.38 0.72 0.96
N PHE A 196 10.86 1.19 -0.19
CA PHE A 196 11.65 0.39 -1.14
C PHE A 196 13.17 0.50 -0.91
N ASP A 197 13.61 1.00 0.25
CA ASP A 197 15.03 1.06 0.65
C ASP A 197 15.48 -0.31 1.19
N CYS A 198 15.70 -1.29 0.30
CA CYS A 198 16.04 -2.66 0.67
C CYS A 198 17.22 -3.26 -0.14
#